data_23d4e27c4359bf60bc9bb6b8dc0ee208
#
_entry.id   23d4e27c4359bf60bc9bb6b8dc0ee208
#
_cell.length_a   1.000
_cell.length_b   1.000
_cell.length_c   1.000
_cell.angle_alpha   90.00
_cell.angle_beta   90.00
_cell.angle_gamma   90.00
#
_symmetry.space_group_name_H-M   'P 1'
#
loop_
_entity.id
_entity.type
_entity.pdbx_description
1 polymer ?
#
loop_
_entity_poly.entity_id
_entity_poly.type
_entity_poly.pdbx_seq_one_letter_code
_entity_poly.pdbx_strand_id
1 'polypeptide(L)'
;EGPSSKNPFAFKHYNPEETVAGKSMKEHLRFAAPYWHVMRNVLADPFGGGTAQMPWDDGSDSVENALARVDVFFEFLDKMGIEYYCWHDRDIAPELNDLSASNAALDQVVAKLKQKQSETGVKLLWGTACLFAHPRYSQGAATSPDANIYAYAAAQVKKALESTKELDGLGYTFWGGR
;
A
#
# COMPACT_ATOMS: atom_id res chain seq x y z
N GLU A 1 -14.50 -19.73 17.52
CA GLU A 1 -14.29 -20.81 18.51
C GLU A 1 -13.10 -20.50 19.44
N GLY A 2 -12.05 -19.87 18.95
CA GLY A 2 -10.92 -19.38 19.75
C GLY A 2 -9.99 -20.45 20.32
N PRO A 3 -9.04 -20.04 21.20
CA PRO A 3 -7.97 -20.91 21.70
C PRO A 3 -8.45 -22.13 22.49
N SER A 4 -9.63 -22.06 23.11
CA SER A 4 -10.21 -23.14 23.89
C SER A 4 -11.02 -24.16 23.09
N SER A 5 -11.14 -23.98 21.79
CA SER A 5 -11.91 -24.88 20.91
C SER A 5 -11.34 -26.30 20.94
N LYS A 6 -12.23 -27.28 21.00
CA LYS A 6 -11.90 -28.71 20.85
C LYS A 6 -11.93 -29.19 19.39
N ASN A 7 -12.35 -28.32 18.45
CA ASN A 7 -12.32 -28.62 17.04
C ASN A 7 -10.88 -28.75 16.55
N PRO A 8 -10.44 -29.88 15.95
CA PRO A 8 -9.08 -30.05 15.47
C PRO A 8 -8.69 -29.11 14.32
N PHE A 9 -9.70 -28.55 13.61
CA PHE A 9 -9.51 -27.60 12.53
C PHE A 9 -9.58 -26.12 12.98
N ALA A 10 -9.88 -25.85 14.27
CA ALA A 10 -9.87 -24.49 14.77
C ALA A 10 -8.45 -23.92 14.81
N PHE A 11 -8.26 -22.72 14.29
CA PHE A 11 -7.00 -21.98 14.46
C PHE A 11 -6.91 -21.55 15.93
N LYS A 12 -5.91 -22.05 16.63
CA LYS A 12 -5.70 -21.83 18.09
C LYS A 12 -4.23 -21.70 18.51
N HIS A 13 -3.35 -21.49 17.53
CA HIS A 13 -1.90 -21.43 17.76
C HIS A 13 -1.40 -20.01 18.01
N TYR A 14 -2.21 -19.00 17.73
CA TYR A 14 -1.87 -17.61 17.96
C TYR A 14 -2.63 -17.07 19.17
N ASN A 15 -1.86 -16.61 20.15
CA ASN A 15 -2.39 -15.88 21.30
C ASN A 15 -1.78 -14.46 21.28
N PRO A 16 -2.56 -13.42 20.95
CA PRO A 16 -2.06 -12.05 20.82
C PRO A 16 -1.50 -11.49 22.13
N GLU A 17 -1.98 -11.98 23.27
CA GLU A 17 -1.61 -11.53 24.61
C GLU A 17 -0.41 -12.28 25.19
N GLU A 18 0.07 -13.34 24.55
CA GLU A 18 1.27 -14.06 24.97
C GLU A 18 2.48 -13.14 24.94
N THR A 19 3.22 -13.09 26.04
CA THR A 19 4.39 -12.21 26.16
C THR A 19 5.68 -12.96 25.87
N VAL A 20 6.44 -12.50 24.89
CA VAL A 20 7.75 -13.01 24.51
C VAL A 20 8.74 -11.84 24.48
N ALA A 21 9.88 -11.99 25.15
CA ALA A 21 10.91 -10.95 25.25
C ALA A 21 10.38 -9.56 25.65
N GLY A 22 9.40 -9.53 26.57
CA GLY A 22 8.83 -8.30 27.12
C GLY A 22 7.80 -7.58 26.25
N LYS A 23 7.37 -8.19 25.12
CA LYS A 23 6.32 -7.68 24.24
C LYS A 23 5.26 -8.74 23.99
N SER A 24 4.02 -8.32 23.78
CA SER A 24 2.96 -9.24 23.35
C SER A 24 3.21 -9.78 21.95
N MET A 25 2.63 -10.94 21.62
CA MET A 25 2.68 -11.49 20.26
C MET A 25 2.04 -10.52 19.26
N LYS A 26 1.00 -9.77 19.64
CA LYS A 26 0.40 -8.72 18.81
C LYS A 26 1.41 -7.61 18.46
N GLU A 27 2.27 -7.22 19.38
CA GLU A 27 3.32 -6.22 19.14
C GLU A 27 4.47 -6.74 18.29
N HIS A 28 4.76 -8.06 18.34
CA HIS A 28 5.75 -8.69 17.46
C HIS A 28 5.22 -8.91 16.05
N LEU A 29 4.00 -9.41 15.92
CA LEU A 29 3.38 -9.83 14.66
C LEU A 29 2.34 -8.80 14.21
N ARG A 30 2.81 -7.68 13.67
CA ARG A 30 1.96 -6.62 13.16
C ARG A 30 1.44 -6.99 11.76
N PHE A 31 0.13 -7.07 11.62
CA PHE A 31 -0.52 -7.31 10.32
C PHE A 31 -0.77 -5.99 9.62
N ALA A 32 -0.46 -5.94 8.31
CA ALA A 32 -0.74 -4.80 7.46
C ALA A 32 -1.50 -5.24 6.21
N ALA A 33 -2.46 -4.42 5.79
CA ALA A 33 -3.12 -4.63 4.51
C ALA A 33 -2.31 -3.96 3.38
N PRO A 34 -1.94 -4.70 2.31
CA PRO A 34 -1.32 -4.11 1.13
C PRO A 34 -2.39 -3.47 0.24
N TYR A 35 -2.29 -2.14 0.02
CA TYR A 35 -3.28 -1.38 -0.73
C TYR A 35 -3.56 -1.96 -2.11
N TRP A 36 -2.51 -2.37 -2.84
CA TRP A 36 -2.63 -2.92 -4.20
C TRP A 36 -3.45 -4.21 -4.25
N HIS A 37 -3.27 -5.12 -3.29
CA HIS A 37 -4.04 -6.36 -3.24
C HIS A 37 -5.50 -6.14 -2.84
N VAL A 38 -5.76 -5.20 -1.95
CA VAL A 38 -7.12 -4.95 -1.45
C VAL A 38 -7.91 -4.08 -2.43
N MET A 39 -7.31 -2.99 -2.92
CA MET A 39 -8.04 -1.96 -3.65
C MET A 39 -7.88 -2.02 -5.17
N ARG A 40 -6.76 -2.55 -5.67
CA ARG A 40 -6.41 -2.56 -7.10
C ARG A 40 -6.43 -3.96 -7.73
N ASN A 41 -6.75 -4.99 -6.97
CA ASN A 41 -6.82 -6.34 -7.47
C ASN A 41 -8.10 -6.56 -8.27
N VAL A 42 -7.94 -6.95 -9.54
CA VAL A 42 -9.02 -7.27 -10.46
C VAL A 42 -9.19 -8.78 -10.66
N LEU A 43 -8.63 -9.59 -9.76
CA LEU A 43 -8.57 -11.06 -9.84
C LEU A 43 -7.86 -11.56 -11.11
N ALA A 44 -6.80 -10.87 -11.52
CA ALA A 44 -5.88 -11.35 -12.54
C ALA A 44 -4.88 -12.34 -11.93
N ASP A 45 -4.51 -13.34 -12.70
CA ASP A 45 -3.49 -14.33 -12.36
C ASP A 45 -2.59 -14.64 -13.58
N PRO A 46 -1.57 -15.51 -13.43
CA PRO A 46 -0.71 -15.89 -14.57
C PRO A 46 -1.41 -16.59 -15.73
N PHE A 47 -2.64 -17.05 -15.54
CA PHE A 47 -3.41 -17.80 -16.54
C PHE A 47 -4.48 -16.95 -17.23
N GLY A 48 -4.79 -15.75 -16.73
CA GLY A 48 -5.81 -14.90 -17.33
C GLY A 48 -5.80 -13.46 -16.81
N GLY A 49 -6.43 -12.60 -17.60
CA GLY A 49 -6.66 -11.20 -17.24
C GLY A 49 -7.68 -11.05 -16.11
N GLY A 50 -7.86 -9.80 -15.65
CA GLY A 50 -8.82 -9.49 -14.58
C GLY A 50 -10.25 -9.90 -14.93
N THR A 51 -10.94 -10.52 -13.98
CA THR A 51 -12.30 -11.03 -14.09
C THR A 51 -13.29 -10.31 -13.17
N ALA A 52 -12.79 -9.42 -12.30
CA ALA A 52 -13.63 -8.64 -11.39
C ALA A 52 -13.53 -7.15 -11.66
N GLN A 53 -14.67 -6.49 -11.58
CA GLN A 53 -14.77 -5.04 -11.44
C GLN A 53 -15.18 -4.75 -10.00
N MET A 54 -14.36 -4.01 -9.30
CA MET A 54 -14.62 -3.68 -7.90
C MET A 54 -15.65 -2.54 -7.79
N PRO A 55 -16.63 -2.62 -6.86
CA PRO A 55 -17.68 -1.61 -6.73
C PRO A 55 -17.19 -0.19 -6.43
N TRP A 56 -15.99 -0.07 -5.89
CA TRP A 56 -15.34 1.19 -5.54
C TRP A 56 -14.42 1.74 -6.62
N ASP A 57 -14.33 1.09 -7.76
CA ASP A 57 -13.48 1.51 -8.88
C ASP A 57 -14.38 1.84 -10.09
N ASP A 58 -14.38 3.10 -10.49
CA ASP A 58 -15.18 3.57 -11.65
C ASP A 58 -14.49 3.28 -13.00
N GLY A 59 -13.33 2.63 -12.97
CA GLY A 59 -12.52 2.32 -14.14
C GLY A 59 -11.65 3.47 -14.62
N SER A 60 -11.71 4.65 -13.98
CA SER A 60 -10.83 5.77 -14.30
C SER A 60 -9.55 5.74 -13.45
N ASP A 61 -8.48 6.32 -13.99
CA ASP A 61 -7.27 6.62 -13.23
C ASP A 61 -7.26 8.11 -12.85
N SER A 62 -8.34 8.54 -12.17
CA SER A 62 -8.54 9.92 -11.72
C SER A 62 -8.15 10.10 -10.24
N VAL A 63 -7.87 11.35 -9.86
CA VAL A 63 -7.63 11.70 -8.45
C VAL A 63 -8.89 11.50 -7.62
N GLU A 64 -10.06 11.82 -8.17
CA GLU A 64 -11.36 11.65 -7.52
C GLU A 64 -11.62 10.18 -7.16
N ASN A 65 -11.37 9.27 -8.10
CA ASN A 65 -11.48 7.83 -7.85
C ASN A 65 -10.43 7.36 -6.82
N ALA A 66 -9.20 7.87 -6.88
CA ALA A 66 -8.17 7.58 -5.90
C ALA A 66 -8.58 8.00 -4.48
N LEU A 67 -9.17 9.18 -4.31
CA LEU A 67 -9.67 9.67 -3.03
C LEU A 67 -10.85 8.83 -2.51
N ALA A 68 -11.78 8.44 -3.38
CA ALA A 68 -12.90 7.57 -3.03
C ALA A 68 -12.41 6.18 -2.55
N ARG A 69 -11.41 5.62 -3.22
CA ARG A 69 -10.79 4.35 -2.79
C ARG A 69 -10.16 4.42 -1.40
N VAL A 70 -9.61 5.56 -0.98
CA VAL A 70 -9.08 5.73 0.38
C VAL A 70 -10.19 5.57 1.43
N ASP A 71 -11.37 6.13 1.21
CA ASP A 71 -12.49 5.99 2.14
C ASP A 71 -12.90 4.52 2.31
N VAL A 72 -13.07 3.80 1.20
CA VAL A 72 -13.40 2.37 1.20
C VAL A 72 -12.30 1.52 1.85
N PHE A 73 -11.04 1.87 1.61
CA PHE A 73 -9.90 1.15 2.20
C PHE A 73 -9.89 1.25 3.72
N PHE A 74 -10.11 2.44 4.27
CA PHE A 74 -10.17 2.60 5.72
C PHE A 74 -11.39 1.95 6.35
N GLU A 75 -12.54 1.93 5.66
CA GLU A 75 -13.69 1.12 6.07
C GLU A 75 -13.35 -0.37 6.11
N PHE A 76 -12.61 -0.87 5.13
CA PHE A 76 -12.13 -2.26 5.11
C PHE A 76 -11.19 -2.54 6.29
N LEU A 77 -10.21 -1.66 6.56
CA LEU A 77 -9.28 -1.82 7.67
C LEU A 77 -9.99 -1.88 9.02
N ASP A 78 -10.98 -1.01 9.23
CA ASP A 78 -11.80 -0.99 10.45
C ASP A 78 -12.59 -2.30 10.63
N LYS A 79 -13.32 -2.72 9.59
CA LYS A 79 -14.10 -3.98 9.62
C LYS A 79 -13.25 -5.23 9.85
N MET A 80 -12.02 -5.24 9.36
CA MET A 80 -11.08 -6.35 9.52
C MET A 80 -10.25 -6.26 10.80
N GLY A 81 -10.30 -5.14 11.53
CA GLY A 81 -9.49 -4.90 12.71
C GLY A 81 -7.98 -4.81 12.41
N ILE A 82 -7.62 -4.32 11.22
CA ILE A 82 -6.22 -4.19 10.77
C ILE A 82 -5.71 -2.80 11.13
N GLU A 83 -4.62 -2.75 11.90
CA GLU A 83 -4.06 -1.51 12.46
C GLU A 83 -2.99 -0.86 11.55
N TYR A 84 -2.51 -1.58 10.54
CA TYR A 84 -1.45 -1.11 9.65
C TYR A 84 -1.79 -1.32 8.18
N TYR A 85 -1.21 -0.46 7.32
CA TYR A 85 -1.26 -0.63 5.87
C TYR A 85 0.08 -0.32 5.22
N CYS A 86 0.22 -0.69 3.95
CA CYS A 86 1.36 -0.34 3.12
C CYS A 86 0.91 -0.07 1.67
N TRP A 87 1.71 0.71 0.94
CA TRP A 87 1.35 1.15 -0.41
C TRP A 87 2.57 1.33 -1.33
N HIS A 88 2.31 1.25 -2.66
CA HIS A 88 3.15 1.87 -3.68
C HIS A 88 2.52 3.20 -4.10
N ASP A 89 3.33 4.19 -4.46
CA ASP A 89 2.87 5.52 -4.87
C ASP A 89 1.84 5.47 -6.01
N ARG A 90 2.02 4.56 -6.99
CA ARG A 90 1.14 4.43 -8.15
C ARG A 90 -0.10 3.55 -7.91
N ASP A 91 -0.18 2.88 -6.79
CA ASP A 91 -1.40 2.19 -6.37
C ASP A 91 -2.41 3.15 -5.76
N ILE A 92 -1.90 4.10 -4.96
CA ILE A 92 -2.74 5.05 -4.23
C ILE A 92 -3.11 6.29 -5.04
N ALA A 93 -2.24 6.72 -5.98
CA ALA A 93 -2.45 7.90 -6.80
C ALA A 93 -2.15 7.62 -8.27
N PRO A 94 -2.86 8.29 -9.20
CA PRO A 94 -2.63 8.12 -10.64
C PRO A 94 -1.25 8.59 -11.07
N GLU A 95 -0.70 7.96 -12.13
CA GLU A 95 0.41 8.49 -12.88
C GLU A 95 -0.12 9.36 -14.01
N LEU A 96 0.19 10.65 -13.96
CA LEU A 96 -0.26 11.63 -14.94
C LEU A 96 0.83 11.93 -15.98
N ASN A 97 0.59 12.93 -16.85
CA ASN A 97 1.43 13.23 -18.01
C ASN A 97 2.90 13.54 -17.68
N ASP A 98 3.15 14.06 -16.50
CA ASP A 98 4.50 14.39 -16.03
C ASP A 98 4.65 14.11 -14.53
N LEU A 99 5.91 14.16 -14.07
CA LEU A 99 6.24 13.90 -12.67
C LEU A 99 5.64 14.93 -11.70
N SER A 100 5.56 16.20 -12.11
CA SER A 100 5.01 17.27 -11.27
C SER A 100 3.52 17.07 -11.03
N ALA A 101 2.76 16.80 -12.09
CA ALA A 101 1.33 16.50 -12.01
C ALA A 101 1.06 15.23 -11.19
N SER A 102 1.86 14.18 -11.41
CA SER A 102 1.75 12.93 -10.64
C SER A 102 2.07 13.14 -9.15
N ASN A 103 3.05 13.98 -8.84
CA ASN A 103 3.38 14.33 -7.45
C ASN A 103 2.27 15.14 -6.79
N ALA A 104 1.66 16.09 -7.52
CA ALA A 104 0.52 16.87 -7.01
C ALA A 104 -0.72 15.98 -6.75
N ALA A 105 -0.97 14.99 -7.59
CA ALA A 105 -2.00 13.98 -7.35
C ALA A 105 -1.70 13.14 -6.10
N LEU A 106 -0.46 12.69 -5.95
CA LEU A 106 -0.03 11.96 -4.77
C LEU A 106 -0.18 12.79 -3.48
N ASP A 107 0.14 14.09 -3.51
CA ASP A 107 -0.02 14.98 -2.35
C ASP A 107 -1.47 15.07 -1.88
N GLN A 108 -2.44 15.11 -2.80
CA GLN A 108 -3.86 15.11 -2.46
C GLN A 108 -4.29 13.81 -1.76
N VAL A 109 -3.81 12.67 -2.27
CA VAL A 109 -4.11 11.36 -1.66
C VAL A 109 -3.42 11.21 -0.31
N VAL A 110 -2.17 11.67 -0.17
CA VAL A 110 -1.43 11.66 1.10
C VAL A 110 -2.15 12.51 2.16
N ALA A 111 -2.65 13.69 1.80
CA ALA A 111 -3.44 14.52 2.70
C ALA A 111 -4.72 13.79 3.19
N LYS A 112 -5.40 13.09 2.30
CA LYS A 112 -6.57 12.27 2.63
C LYS A 112 -6.21 11.09 3.54
N LEU A 113 -5.12 10.38 3.24
CA LEU A 113 -4.61 9.29 4.09
C LEU A 113 -4.28 9.79 5.49
N LYS A 114 -3.60 10.92 5.61
CA LYS A 114 -3.27 11.55 6.89
C LYS A 114 -4.50 11.90 7.72
N GLN A 115 -5.54 12.45 7.07
CA GLN A 115 -6.83 12.69 7.69
C GLN A 115 -7.41 11.38 8.25
N LYS A 116 -7.46 10.32 7.43
CA LYS A 116 -7.99 9.01 7.84
C LYS A 116 -7.21 8.37 8.97
N GLN A 117 -5.88 8.47 8.96
CA GLN A 117 -5.04 8.03 10.08
C GLN A 117 -5.42 8.74 11.38
N SER A 118 -5.65 10.06 11.33
CA SER A 118 -6.07 10.85 12.48
C SER A 118 -7.46 10.45 13.01
N GLU A 119 -8.39 10.09 12.11
CA GLU A 119 -9.75 9.68 12.45
C GLU A 119 -9.83 8.28 13.08
N THR A 120 -8.98 7.35 12.62
CA THR A 120 -9.10 5.92 12.91
C THR A 120 -7.99 5.36 13.82
N GLY A 121 -6.84 6.03 13.89
CA GLY A 121 -5.65 5.53 14.57
C GLY A 121 -4.87 4.45 13.78
N VAL A 122 -5.33 4.07 12.59
CA VAL A 122 -4.58 3.18 11.67
C VAL A 122 -3.29 3.86 11.24
N LYS A 123 -2.20 3.09 11.06
CA LYS A 123 -0.86 3.62 10.82
C LYS A 123 -0.26 3.07 9.53
N LEU A 124 0.59 3.87 8.89
CA LEU A 124 1.38 3.40 7.77
C LEU A 124 2.54 2.53 8.28
N LEU A 125 2.61 1.27 7.83
CA LEU A 125 3.74 0.40 8.12
C LEU A 125 4.94 0.77 7.26
N TRP A 126 4.74 0.87 5.93
CA TRP A 126 5.75 1.35 4.99
C TRP A 126 5.11 1.84 3.69
N GLY A 127 5.79 2.79 3.05
CA GLY A 127 5.52 3.20 1.68
C GLY A 127 6.67 2.82 0.74
N THR A 128 6.45 2.88 -0.56
CA THR A 128 7.47 2.63 -1.58
C THR A 128 7.10 3.26 -2.92
N ALA A 129 8.09 3.43 -3.81
CA ALA A 129 7.88 3.82 -5.19
C ALA A 129 7.71 2.59 -6.09
N CYS A 130 6.72 2.61 -6.97
CA CYS A 130 6.52 1.60 -8.00
C CYS A 130 7.47 1.86 -9.18
N LEU A 131 8.64 1.23 -9.19
CA LEU A 131 9.67 1.41 -10.23
C LEU A 131 9.73 0.24 -11.23
N PHE A 132 8.64 -0.50 -11.40
CA PHE A 132 8.63 -1.74 -12.18
C PHE A 132 7.39 -1.90 -13.08
N ALA A 133 6.29 -1.19 -12.83
CA ALA A 133 5.06 -1.34 -13.58
C ALA A 133 5.04 -0.53 -14.89
N HIS A 134 5.57 0.70 -14.89
CA HIS A 134 5.55 1.55 -16.08
C HIS A 134 6.56 1.08 -17.13
N PRO A 135 6.24 1.10 -18.43
CA PRO A 135 7.14 0.69 -19.52
C PRO A 135 8.51 1.36 -19.54
N ARG A 136 8.65 2.60 -19.00
CA ARG A 136 9.96 3.27 -18.87
C ARG A 136 10.97 2.44 -18.09
N TYR A 137 10.51 1.58 -17.18
CA TYR A 137 11.36 0.74 -16.33
C TYR A 137 11.62 -0.65 -16.92
N SER A 138 11.30 -0.89 -18.19
CA SER A 138 11.49 -2.19 -18.84
C SER A 138 12.95 -2.70 -18.80
N GLN A 139 13.91 -1.77 -18.76
CA GLN A 139 15.35 -2.08 -18.64
C GLN A 139 15.93 -1.70 -17.26
N GLY A 140 15.07 -1.63 -16.25
CA GLY A 140 15.42 -1.24 -14.90
C GLY A 140 15.18 0.24 -14.59
N ALA A 141 15.26 0.58 -13.32
CA ALA A 141 15.15 1.95 -12.80
C ALA A 141 16.54 2.45 -12.36
N ALA A 142 17.03 2.00 -11.21
CA ALA A 142 18.39 2.30 -10.73
C ALA A 142 19.49 1.63 -11.58
N THR A 143 19.14 0.60 -12.33
CA THR A 143 20.03 -0.14 -13.24
C THR A 143 19.87 0.27 -14.70
N SER A 144 19.00 1.25 -15.00
CA SER A 144 18.77 1.72 -16.36
C SER A 144 20.04 2.30 -16.97
N PRO A 145 20.37 1.95 -18.24
CA PRO A 145 21.45 2.59 -18.99
C PRO A 145 21.11 4.02 -19.43
N ASP A 146 19.85 4.43 -19.37
CA ASP A 146 19.39 5.79 -19.68
C ASP A 146 19.43 6.66 -18.42
N ALA A 147 20.28 7.69 -18.43
CA ALA A 147 20.45 8.62 -17.32
C ALA A 147 19.15 9.39 -16.99
N ASN A 148 18.26 9.63 -17.97
CA ASN A 148 16.98 10.30 -17.72
C ASN A 148 16.02 9.39 -16.95
N ILE A 149 16.00 8.10 -17.26
CA ILE A 149 15.19 7.11 -16.53
C ILE A 149 15.73 6.96 -15.10
N TYR A 150 17.05 6.88 -14.94
CA TYR A 150 17.68 6.85 -13.61
C TYR A 150 17.29 8.08 -12.78
N ALA A 151 17.41 9.29 -13.35
CA ALA A 151 17.07 10.54 -12.67
C ALA A 151 15.57 10.62 -12.32
N TYR A 152 14.68 10.18 -13.23
CA TYR A 152 13.25 10.10 -12.99
C TYR A 152 12.93 9.15 -11.83
N ALA A 153 13.53 7.97 -11.84
CA ALA A 153 13.37 6.98 -10.77
C ALA A 153 13.82 7.54 -9.40
N ALA A 154 14.97 8.22 -9.37
CA ALA A 154 15.47 8.85 -8.15
C ALA A 154 14.52 9.93 -7.61
N ALA A 155 13.95 10.76 -8.48
CA ALA A 155 12.96 11.77 -8.11
C ALA A 155 11.66 11.16 -7.60
N GLN A 156 11.19 10.06 -8.21
CA GLN A 156 10.01 9.32 -7.76
C GLN A 156 10.24 8.68 -6.38
N VAL A 157 11.41 8.05 -6.15
CA VAL A 157 11.79 7.50 -4.84
C VAL A 157 11.83 8.59 -3.78
N LYS A 158 12.46 9.74 -4.09
CA LYS A 158 12.52 10.88 -3.16
C LYS A 158 11.12 11.31 -2.74
N LYS A 159 10.19 11.46 -3.69
CA LYS A 159 8.80 11.84 -3.40
C LYS A 159 8.09 10.81 -2.54
N ALA A 160 8.24 9.52 -2.83
CA ALA A 160 7.64 8.44 -2.04
C ALA A 160 8.21 8.38 -0.61
N LEU A 161 9.50 8.67 -0.42
CA LEU A 161 10.13 8.81 0.90
C LEU A 161 9.54 10.00 1.68
N GLU A 162 9.38 11.15 1.04
CA GLU A 162 8.79 12.34 1.65
C GLU A 162 7.33 12.08 2.07
N SER A 163 6.54 11.44 1.22
CA SER A 163 5.16 11.06 1.50
C SER A 163 5.07 10.03 2.64
N THR A 164 5.99 9.06 2.67
CA THR A 164 6.06 8.07 3.76
C THR A 164 6.37 8.76 5.10
N LYS A 165 7.29 9.72 5.10
CA LYS A 165 7.62 10.52 6.29
C LYS A 165 6.44 11.38 6.73
N GLU A 166 5.72 12.00 5.80
CA GLU A 166 4.55 12.84 6.10
C GLU A 166 3.42 12.05 6.77
N LEU A 167 3.27 10.77 6.40
CA LEU A 167 2.31 9.82 6.99
C LEU A 167 2.82 9.13 8.25
N ASP A 168 3.94 9.56 8.83
CA ASP A 168 4.58 8.94 10.00
C ASP A 168 4.81 7.43 9.81
N GLY A 169 5.17 7.02 8.59
CA GLY A 169 5.44 5.62 8.26
C GLY A 169 6.59 5.03 9.08
N LEU A 170 6.40 3.81 9.57
CA LEU A 170 7.39 3.12 10.40
C LEU A 170 8.63 2.68 9.61
N GLY A 171 8.53 2.60 8.30
CA GLY A 171 9.62 2.23 7.40
C GLY A 171 9.36 2.62 5.96
N TYR A 172 10.36 2.39 5.13
CA TYR A 172 10.29 2.49 3.67
C TYR A 172 10.89 1.23 3.06
N THR A 173 10.25 0.70 2.04
CA THR A 173 10.73 -0.49 1.35
C THR A 173 11.40 -0.11 0.02
N PHE A 174 12.66 -0.51 -0.16
CA PHE A 174 13.33 -0.43 -1.45
C PHE A 174 13.20 -1.77 -2.18
N TRP A 175 12.47 -1.77 -3.29
CA TRP A 175 12.33 -2.95 -4.13
C TRP A 175 13.51 -3.09 -5.09
N GLY A 176 14.20 -4.21 -5.02
CA GLY A 176 15.22 -4.59 -6.00
C GLY A 176 14.66 -5.45 -7.14
N GLY A 177 13.48 -5.11 -7.66
CA GLY A 177 12.72 -5.98 -8.57
C GLY A 177 13.21 -5.98 -10.02
N ARG A 178 13.89 -4.91 -10.48
CA ARG A 178 14.47 -4.80 -11.85
C ARG A 178 15.70 -3.92 -11.87
#